data_ddc32fd5b98ca3780cb07209764f5add
#
_entry.id   ddc32fd5b98ca3780cb07209764f5add
#
_cell.length_a   1.000
_cell.length_b   1.000
_cell.length_c   1.000
_cell.angle_alpha   90.00
_cell.angle_beta   90.00
_cell.angle_gamma   90.00
#
_symmetry.space_group_name_H-M   'P 1'
#
loop_
_entity.id
_entity.type
_entity.pdbx_description
1 polymer ?
#
loop_
_entity_poly.entity_id
_entity_poly.type
_entity_poly.pdbx_seq_one_letter_code
_entity_poly.pdbx_strand_id
1 'polypeptide(L)'
;MSKYGFESSKEFNAFAYTDYCFQKFIEAAQKEKYFSNTIFVFIGDHGVEGDASFFYPKAWTEQRLSEEHVPLLFYSPHLINPQLRNETVSQIDVLPTIAGMLQQPYVNSTLGRNLLSGNKKENAAFTIYHASGWIGIVNDHFYYRKNIHMQKEELVPSTADSLTLTIAQKDSVKRHLSELSTAIYETARWMLFHNKSK
;
A
#
# COMPACT_ATOMS: atom_id res chain seq x y z
N MET A 1 -15.29 -15.03 -15.41
CA MET A 1 -15.23 -13.61 -15.00
C MET A 1 -15.62 -13.44 -13.55
N SER A 2 -16.79 -13.81 -13.11
CA SER A 2 -17.20 -13.76 -11.70
C SER A 2 -16.23 -14.47 -10.74
N LYS A 3 -15.61 -15.56 -11.19
CA LYS A 3 -14.55 -16.29 -10.45
C LYS A 3 -13.34 -15.41 -10.07
N TYR A 4 -13.11 -14.31 -10.76
CA TYR A 4 -12.00 -13.39 -10.51
C TYR A 4 -12.47 -12.00 -10.01
N GLY A 5 -13.73 -11.89 -9.59
CA GLY A 5 -14.28 -10.64 -9.07
C GLY A 5 -14.64 -9.59 -10.11
N PHE A 6 -14.50 -9.89 -11.42
CA PHE A 6 -14.87 -8.93 -12.46
C PHE A 6 -16.38 -8.97 -12.73
N GLU A 7 -17.01 -7.81 -12.69
CA GLU A 7 -18.43 -7.64 -12.94
C GLU A 7 -18.74 -7.58 -14.44
N SER A 8 -17.76 -7.21 -15.27
CA SER A 8 -17.95 -7.09 -16.72
C SER A 8 -16.79 -7.70 -17.54
N SER A 9 -17.12 -8.16 -18.75
CA SER A 9 -16.10 -8.58 -19.73
C SER A 9 -15.21 -7.40 -20.18
N LYS A 10 -15.72 -6.18 -20.15
CA LYS A 10 -14.98 -4.97 -20.53
C LYS A 10 -13.84 -4.69 -19.54
N GLU A 11 -14.11 -4.76 -18.25
CA GLU A 11 -13.09 -4.62 -17.21
C GLU A 11 -12.03 -5.72 -17.28
N PHE A 12 -12.48 -6.99 -17.36
CA PHE A 12 -11.57 -8.11 -17.53
C PHE A 12 -10.66 -7.94 -18.75
N ASN A 13 -11.21 -7.52 -19.89
CA ASN A 13 -10.43 -7.29 -21.11
C ASN A 13 -9.44 -6.12 -20.95
N ALA A 14 -9.80 -5.07 -20.20
CA ALA A 14 -8.89 -3.95 -19.92
C ALA A 14 -7.67 -4.41 -19.12
N PHE A 15 -7.89 -5.20 -18.05
CA PHE A 15 -6.79 -5.78 -17.28
C PHE A 15 -5.95 -6.76 -18.11
N ALA A 16 -6.58 -7.64 -18.90
CA ALA A 16 -5.87 -8.56 -19.77
C ALA A 16 -5.03 -7.84 -20.86
N TYR A 17 -5.53 -6.71 -21.36
CA TYR A 17 -4.78 -5.87 -22.31
C TYR A 17 -3.59 -5.18 -21.62
N THR A 18 -3.77 -4.70 -20.40
CA THR A 18 -2.68 -4.12 -19.62
C THR A 18 -1.57 -5.14 -19.36
N ASP A 19 -1.94 -6.37 -18.97
CA ASP A 19 -0.99 -7.47 -18.78
C ASP A 19 -0.22 -7.79 -20.06
N TYR A 20 -0.92 -7.86 -21.20
CA TYR A 20 -0.31 -8.01 -22.53
C TYR A 20 0.67 -6.86 -22.85
N CYS A 21 0.34 -5.62 -22.50
CA CYS A 21 1.24 -4.48 -22.69
C CYS A 21 2.51 -4.61 -21.85
N PHE A 22 2.40 -5.03 -20.59
CA PHE A 22 3.55 -5.32 -19.74
C PHE A 22 4.43 -6.43 -20.33
N GLN A 23 3.82 -7.51 -20.82
CA GLN A 23 4.55 -8.58 -21.50
C GLN A 23 5.34 -8.02 -22.69
N LYS A 24 4.71 -7.23 -23.56
CA LYS A 24 5.38 -6.65 -24.75
C LYS A 24 6.48 -5.68 -24.38
N PHE A 25 6.27 -4.89 -23.34
CA PHE A 25 7.30 -3.98 -22.81
C PHE A 25 8.53 -4.77 -22.32
N ILE A 26 8.34 -5.80 -21.51
CA ILE A 26 9.46 -6.60 -21.00
C ILE A 26 10.16 -7.38 -22.12
N GLU A 27 9.42 -7.98 -23.07
CA GLU A 27 9.99 -8.66 -24.25
C GLU A 27 10.86 -7.71 -25.10
N ALA A 28 10.47 -6.45 -25.21
CA ALA A 28 11.26 -5.43 -25.91
C ALA A 28 12.50 -5.02 -25.10
N ALA A 29 12.31 -4.73 -23.79
CA ALA A 29 13.39 -4.32 -22.90
C ALA A 29 14.49 -5.39 -22.79
N GLN A 30 14.14 -6.67 -22.82
CA GLN A 30 15.11 -7.80 -22.78
C GLN A 30 16.14 -7.77 -23.92
N LYS A 31 15.84 -7.10 -25.02
CA LYS A 31 16.74 -6.98 -26.18
C LYS A 31 17.73 -5.81 -26.03
N GLU A 32 17.52 -4.97 -25.03
CA GLU A 32 18.27 -3.74 -24.84
C GLU A 32 19.46 -3.96 -23.87
N LYS A 33 20.52 -3.22 -24.09
CA LYS A 33 21.75 -3.33 -23.28
C LYS A 33 21.54 -2.95 -21.81
N TYR A 34 20.57 -2.09 -21.51
CA TYR A 34 20.30 -1.66 -20.14
C TYR A 34 19.59 -2.73 -19.30
N PHE A 35 18.95 -3.73 -19.92
CA PHE A 35 18.09 -4.67 -19.23
C PHE A 35 18.79 -5.39 -18.05
N SER A 36 20.02 -5.84 -18.25
CA SER A 36 20.80 -6.56 -17.23
C SER A 36 21.20 -5.70 -16.03
N ASN A 37 21.14 -4.38 -16.16
CA ASN A 37 21.53 -3.41 -15.12
C ASN A 37 20.37 -2.49 -14.73
N THR A 38 19.14 -2.95 -14.86
CA THR A 38 17.94 -2.17 -14.55
C THR A 38 17.04 -2.91 -13.57
N ILE A 39 16.50 -2.17 -12.62
CA ILE A 39 15.40 -2.61 -11.76
C ILE A 39 14.13 -1.93 -12.27
N PHE A 40 13.20 -2.73 -12.77
CA PHE A 40 11.87 -2.27 -13.15
C PHE A 40 10.96 -2.27 -11.94
N VAL A 41 10.28 -1.16 -11.69
CA VAL A 41 9.35 -1.03 -10.56
C VAL A 41 7.94 -0.80 -11.11
N PHE A 42 7.05 -1.71 -10.78
CA PHE A 42 5.64 -1.64 -11.15
C PHE A 42 4.81 -1.44 -9.89
N ILE A 43 3.98 -0.42 -9.90
CA ILE A 43 3.10 -0.08 -8.78
C ILE A 43 1.76 0.41 -9.31
N GLY A 44 0.66 -0.02 -8.69
CA GLY A 44 -0.66 0.56 -8.95
C GLY A 44 -0.79 1.94 -8.32
N ASP A 45 -1.57 2.81 -8.92
CA ASP A 45 -1.93 4.12 -8.38
C ASP A 45 -3.03 4.00 -7.32
N HIS A 46 -4.04 3.18 -7.56
CA HIS A 46 -5.11 2.81 -6.65
C HIS A 46 -5.66 1.43 -7.01
N GLY A 47 -6.39 0.81 -6.09
CA GLY A 47 -7.11 -0.43 -6.34
C GLY A 47 -8.48 -0.17 -7.00
N VAL A 48 -9.35 -1.17 -6.98
CA VAL A 48 -10.66 -1.12 -7.61
C VAL A 48 -11.74 -1.29 -6.55
N GLU A 49 -12.79 -0.46 -6.65
CA GLU A 49 -14.02 -0.66 -5.87
C GLU A 49 -14.69 -1.94 -6.34
N GLY A 50 -15.08 -2.80 -5.39
CA GLY A 50 -15.75 -4.04 -5.71
C GLY A 50 -15.85 -4.98 -4.51
N ASP A 51 -16.57 -6.09 -4.70
CA ASP A 51 -16.65 -7.15 -3.71
C ASP A 51 -15.35 -7.98 -3.68
N ALA A 52 -14.60 -7.79 -2.62
CA ALA A 52 -13.33 -8.49 -2.38
C ALA A 52 -13.52 -9.79 -1.55
N SER A 53 -14.73 -10.14 -1.16
CA SER A 53 -15.04 -11.23 -0.21
C SER A 53 -14.60 -12.61 -0.68
N PHE A 54 -14.35 -12.79 -1.97
CA PHE A 54 -13.83 -14.04 -2.51
C PHE A 54 -12.37 -14.32 -2.10
N PHE A 55 -11.57 -13.26 -1.89
CA PHE A 55 -10.12 -13.36 -1.62
C PHE A 55 -9.74 -12.84 -0.24
N TYR A 56 -10.53 -11.95 0.33
CA TYR A 56 -10.17 -11.17 1.50
C TYR A 56 -11.29 -11.15 2.54
N PRO A 57 -10.97 -10.86 3.82
CA PRO A 57 -11.96 -10.66 4.87
C PRO A 57 -12.94 -9.52 4.53
N LYS A 58 -14.10 -9.51 5.18
CA LYS A 58 -15.19 -8.54 4.96
C LYS A 58 -14.76 -7.09 5.00
N ALA A 59 -13.79 -6.76 5.85
CA ALA A 59 -13.24 -5.41 5.97
C ALA A 59 -12.70 -4.85 4.63
N TRP A 60 -12.27 -5.71 3.73
CA TRP A 60 -11.77 -5.27 2.43
C TRP A 60 -12.86 -4.70 1.52
N THR A 61 -14.08 -5.24 1.64
CA THR A 61 -15.26 -4.70 0.95
C THR A 61 -15.92 -3.60 1.76
N GLU A 62 -16.26 -3.88 3.02
CA GLU A 62 -17.06 -2.97 3.86
C GLU A 62 -16.35 -1.66 4.22
N GLN A 63 -15.01 -1.68 4.37
CA GLN A 63 -14.19 -0.51 4.65
C GLN A 63 -13.37 -0.04 3.44
N ARG A 64 -13.66 -0.59 2.24
CA ARG A 64 -13.06 -0.17 0.96
C ARG A 64 -11.53 -0.34 0.88
N LEU A 65 -10.95 -1.29 1.64
CA LEU A 65 -9.51 -1.55 1.57
C LEU A 65 -9.05 -2.04 0.20
N SER A 66 -9.93 -2.69 -0.59
CA SER A 66 -9.63 -3.10 -1.96
C SER A 66 -9.28 -1.93 -2.88
N GLU A 67 -9.75 -0.72 -2.59
CA GLU A 67 -9.42 0.47 -3.36
C GLU A 67 -8.04 1.06 -3.02
N GLU A 68 -7.55 0.78 -1.83
CA GLU A 68 -6.24 1.23 -1.34
C GLU A 68 -5.12 0.22 -1.62
N HIS A 69 -5.49 -1.04 -1.87
CA HIS A 69 -4.52 -2.11 -2.07
C HIS A 69 -4.09 -2.21 -3.53
N VAL A 70 -2.78 -2.08 -3.74
CA VAL A 70 -2.15 -2.14 -5.06
C VAL A 70 -0.98 -3.10 -5.07
N PRO A 71 -0.67 -3.74 -6.20
CA PRO A 71 0.55 -4.51 -6.33
C PRO A 71 1.78 -3.60 -6.32
N LEU A 72 2.86 -4.07 -5.70
CA LEU A 72 4.20 -3.49 -5.80
C LEU A 72 5.17 -4.59 -6.21
N LEU A 73 5.80 -4.43 -7.36
CA LEU A 73 6.76 -5.39 -7.89
C LEU A 73 8.08 -4.70 -8.22
N PHE A 74 9.18 -5.21 -7.67
CA PHE A 74 10.53 -4.91 -8.11
C PHE A 74 11.03 -6.07 -8.97
N TYR A 75 11.29 -5.82 -10.23
CA TYR A 75 11.67 -6.84 -11.20
C TYR A 75 13.05 -6.57 -11.78
N SER A 76 13.97 -7.49 -11.57
CA SER A 76 15.27 -7.53 -12.23
C SER A 76 15.83 -8.96 -12.12
N PRO A 77 15.79 -9.76 -13.18
CA PRO A 77 16.23 -11.16 -13.11
C PRO A 77 17.72 -11.33 -12.84
N HIS A 78 18.52 -10.27 -13.02
CA HIS A 78 19.97 -10.30 -12.79
C HIS A 78 20.39 -9.73 -11.43
N LEU A 79 19.56 -8.90 -10.80
CA LEU A 79 19.95 -8.13 -9.61
C LEU A 79 19.13 -8.50 -8.37
N ILE A 80 17.97 -9.13 -8.54
CA ILE A 80 17.03 -9.42 -7.45
C ILE A 80 16.68 -10.91 -7.44
N ASN A 81 16.85 -11.56 -6.29
CA ASN A 81 16.33 -12.91 -6.08
C ASN A 81 14.82 -12.86 -5.87
N PRO A 82 14.04 -13.72 -6.54
CA PRO A 82 12.59 -13.76 -6.37
C PRO A 82 12.20 -14.08 -4.93
N GLN A 83 11.31 -13.26 -4.37
CA GLN A 83 10.68 -13.50 -3.06
C GLN A 83 9.32 -12.85 -3.01
N LEU A 84 8.40 -13.47 -2.29
CA LEU A 84 7.12 -12.87 -1.92
C LEU A 84 7.24 -12.27 -0.53
N ARG A 85 6.78 -11.03 -0.38
CA ARG A 85 6.73 -10.32 0.89
C ARG A 85 5.28 -9.95 1.18
N ASN A 86 4.81 -10.27 2.39
CA ASN A 86 3.41 -10.13 2.78
C ASN A 86 3.17 -9.03 3.82
N GLU A 87 4.25 -8.36 4.24
CA GLU A 87 4.11 -7.24 5.18
C GLU A 87 3.42 -6.03 4.55
N THR A 88 2.66 -5.31 5.35
CA THR A 88 2.03 -4.06 4.93
C THR A 88 3.08 -2.99 4.64
N VAL A 89 3.03 -2.44 3.43
CA VAL A 89 3.91 -1.37 2.97
C VAL A 89 3.09 -0.25 2.32
N SER A 90 3.66 0.93 2.20
CA SER A 90 3.00 2.09 1.61
C SER A 90 3.68 2.54 0.31
N GLN A 91 2.93 3.17 -0.58
CA GLN A 91 3.48 3.78 -1.80
C GLN A 91 4.60 4.79 -1.50
N ILE A 92 4.54 5.48 -0.37
CA ILE A 92 5.60 6.41 0.06
C ILE A 92 6.93 5.73 0.39
N ASP A 93 6.93 4.40 0.60
CA ASP A 93 8.14 3.61 0.86
C ASP A 93 8.93 3.29 -0.42
N VAL A 94 8.33 3.45 -1.59
CA VAL A 94 8.92 3.05 -2.87
C VAL A 94 10.20 3.81 -3.17
N LEU A 95 10.15 5.14 -3.12
CA LEU A 95 11.32 5.98 -3.43
C LEU A 95 12.49 5.76 -2.46
N PRO A 96 12.30 5.75 -1.12
CA PRO A 96 13.36 5.40 -0.19
C PRO A 96 13.93 3.99 -0.42
N THR A 97 13.10 3.05 -0.83
CA THR A 97 13.54 1.67 -1.12
C THR A 97 14.39 1.62 -2.37
N ILE A 98 13.99 2.30 -3.44
CA ILE A 98 14.80 2.41 -4.67
C ILE A 98 16.16 3.02 -4.36
N ALA A 99 16.20 4.13 -3.61
CA ALA A 99 17.45 4.77 -3.21
C ALA A 99 18.35 3.83 -2.41
N GLY A 100 17.77 3.05 -1.50
CA GLY A 100 18.48 2.01 -0.75
C GLY A 100 19.02 0.89 -1.63
N MET A 101 18.26 0.43 -2.62
CA MET A 101 18.70 -0.58 -3.59
C MET A 101 19.87 -0.08 -4.44
N LEU A 102 19.86 1.18 -4.82
CA LEU A 102 20.93 1.80 -5.60
C LEU A 102 22.16 2.16 -4.78
N GLN A 103 22.10 2.01 -3.45
CA GLN A 103 23.18 2.34 -2.51
C GLN A 103 23.73 3.78 -2.67
N GLN A 104 22.84 4.70 -3.11
CA GLN A 104 23.20 6.10 -3.28
C GLN A 104 22.84 6.89 -2.02
N PRO A 105 23.73 7.79 -1.56
CA PRO A 105 23.39 8.74 -0.50
C PRO A 105 22.20 9.60 -0.91
N TYR A 106 21.19 9.71 -0.05
CA TYR A 106 20.04 10.58 -0.29
C TYR A 106 19.49 11.14 1.03
N VAL A 107 18.82 12.28 0.93
CA VAL A 107 18.06 12.85 2.05
C VAL A 107 16.60 12.44 1.89
N ASN A 108 16.11 11.65 2.84
CA ASN A 108 14.70 11.27 2.85
C ASN A 108 13.86 12.42 3.45
N SER A 109 13.21 13.19 2.58
CA SER A 109 12.26 14.24 2.96
C SER A 109 10.80 13.76 2.98
N THR A 110 10.56 12.44 2.97
CA THR A 110 9.23 11.83 3.00
C THR A 110 8.99 11.11 4.33
N LEU A 111 7.76 10.70 4.57
CA LEU A 111 7.42 9.82 5.71
C LEU A 111 7.71 8.35 5.42
N GLY A 112 8.08 8.00 4.18
CA GLY A 112 8.40 6.65 3.75
C GLY A 112 9.72 6.13 4.33
N ARG A 113 9.90 4.81 4.25
CA ARG A 113 11.08 4.10 4.74
C ARG A 113 11.67 3.20 3.64
N ASN A 114 12.94 2.87 3.75
CA ASN A 114 13.55 1.83 2.95
C ASN A 114 13.10 0.45 3.48
N LEU A 115 12.34 -0.29 2.71
CA LEU A 115 11.80 -1.61 3.06
C LEU A 115 12.88 -2.69 3.24
N LEU A 116 14.09 -2.46 2.72
CA LEU A 116 15.22 -3.38 2.81
C LEU A 116 16.15 -3.03 3.98
N SER A 117 15.92 -1.93 4.68
CA SER A 117 16.70 -1.58 5.85
C SER A 117 16.36 -2.50 7.02
N GLY A 118 17.36 -2.89 7.82
CA GLY A 118 17.16 -3.71 9.02
C GLY A 118 16.41 -3.01 10.16
N ASN A 119 16.05 -1.74 9.99
CA ASN A 119 15.27 -0.97 10.96
C ASN A 119 13.80 -1.41 10.91
N LYS A 120 13.41 -2.21 11.88
CA LYS A 120 12.02 -2.67 12.07
C LYS A 120 11.16 -1.52 12.65
N LYS A 121 10.70 -0.64 11.78
CA LYS A 121 9.52 0.17 12.09
C LYS A 121 8.28 -0.70 11.88
N GLU A 122 7.18 -0.33 12.54
CA GLU A 122 5.90 -0.99 12.32
C GLU A 122 5.52 -0.97 10.83
N ASN A 123 5.05 -2.10 10.32
CA ASN A 123 4.53 -2.22 8.98
C ASN A 123 3.15 -1.57 8.94
N ALA A 124 3.05 -0.42 8.31
CA ALA A 124 1.80 0.32 8.24
C ALA A 124 1.71 1.17 6.98
N ALA A 125 0.48 1.32 6.48
CA ALA A 125 0.16 2.24 5.40
C ALA A 125 -0.96 3.19 5.85
N PHE A 126 -0.80 4.47 5.54
CA PHE A 126 -1.81 5.49 5.81
C PHE A 126 -2.80 5.56 4.64
N THR A 127 -4.08 5.62 4.96
CA THR A 127 -5.18 5.78 3.99
C THR A 127 -5.91 7.08 4.21
N ILE A 128 -6.41 7.69 3.13
CA ILE A 128 -7.17 8.93 3.20
C ILE A 128 -8.27 8.99 2.14
N TYR A 129 -9.50 9.17 2.58
CA TYR A 129 -10.67 9.41 1.73
C TYR A 129 -11.12 10.86 1.89
N HIS A 130 -10.57 11.75 1.05
CA HIS A 130 -10.79 13.20 1.14
C HIS A 130 -12.26 13.59 1.11
N ALA A 131 -13.04 13.02 0.20
CA ALA A 131 -14.43 13.39 0.00
C ALA A 131 -15.32 13.11 1.22
N SER A 132 -14.99 12.08 2.01
CA SER A 132 -15.79 11.66 3.17
C SER A 132 -15.12 11.94 4.51
N GLY A 133 -13.90 12.51 4.50
CA GLY A 133 -13.17 12.88 5.72
C GLY A 133 -12.68 11.70 6.55
N TRP A 134 -12.48 10.54 5.96
CA TRP A 134 -11.87 9.41 6.64
C TRP A 134 -10.36 9.41 6.46
N ILE A 135 -9.65 9.21 7.58
CA ILE A 135 -8.22 8.88 7.60
C ILE A 135 -8.04 7.55 8.34
N GLY A 136 -7.04 6.79 7.96
CA GLY A 136 -6.82 5.47 8.55
C GLY A 136 -5.38 4.99 8.50
N ILE A 137 -5.15 3.89 9.21
CA ILE A 137 -3.92 3.10 9.19
C ILE A 137 -4.30 1.64 9.01
N VAL A 138 -3.72 1.02 8.01
CA VAL A 138 -3.69 -0.44 7.89
C VAL A 138 -2.30 -0.95 8.27
N ASN A 139 -2.24 -2.00 9.09
CA ASN A 139 -1.01 -2.74 9.39
C ASN A 139 -1.19 -4.22 9.07
N ASP A 140 -0.23 -5.06 9.43
CA ASP A 140 -0.24 -6.49 9.12
C ASP A 140 -1.45 -7.26 9.71
N HIS A 141 -2.19 -6.67 10.66
CA HIS A 141 -3.28 -7.35 11.36
C HIS A 141 -4.60 -6.58 11.41
N PHE A 142 -4.54 -5.24 11.36
CA PHE A 142 -5.70 -4.39 11.62
C PHE A 142 -5.80 -3.25 10.61
N TYR A 143 -7.04 -2.83 10.37
CA TYR A 143 -7.36 -1.55 9.79
C TYR A 143 -8.11 -0.70 10.81
N TYR A 144 -7.51 0.41 11.19
CA TYR A 144 -8.13 1.48 11.97
C TYR A 144 -8.43 2.64 11.07
N ARG A 145 -9.63 3.21 11.19
CA ARG A 145 -9.98 4.47 10.53
C ARG A 145 -10.81 5.35 11.44
N LYS A 146 -10.68 6.67 11.25
CA LYS A 146 -11.50 7.67 11.92
C LYS A 146 -11.97 8.72 10.95
N ASN A 147 -13.17 9.23 11.21
CA ASN A 147 -13.72 10.37 10.49
C ASN A 147 -13.36 11.66 11.23
N ILE A 148 -12.65 12.57 10.53
CA ILE A 148 -12.19 13.83 11.12
C ILE A 148 -13.30 14.86 11.37
N HIS A 149 -14.51 14.62 10.83
CA HIS A 149 -15.66 15.51 10.98
C HIS A 149 -16.73 14.94 11.95
N MET A 150 -16.89 13.62 12.01
CA MET A 150 -18.02 12.97 12.69
C MET A 150 -17.66 12.28 14.01
N GLN A 151 -16.44 12.36 14.49
CA GLN A 151 -15.94 11.64 15.70
C GLN A 151 -16.22 10.13 15.69
N LYS A 152 -16.36 9.54 14.50
CA LYS A 152 -16.59 8.11 14.33
C LYS A 152 -15.26 7.41 14.11
N GLU A 153 -15.06 6.28 14.81
CA GLU A 153 -13.85 5.46 14.72
C GLU A 153 -14.20 4.00 14.55
N GLU A 154 -13.44 3.31 13.73
CA GLU A 154 -13.61 1.88 13.47
C GLU A 154 -12.26 1.18 13.57
N LEU A 155 -12.25 0.00 14.19
CA LEU A 155 -11.11 -0.92 14.23
C LEU A 155 -11.60 -2.29 13.80
N VAL A 156 -11.06 -2.80 12.71
CA VAL A 156 -11.41 -4.10 12.14
C VAL A 156 -10.14 -4.91 11.86
N PRO A 157 -10.19 -6.24 11.90
CA PRO A 157 -9.07 -7.07 11.45
C PRO A 157 -8.94 -6.98 9.92
N SER A 158 -7.69 -6.95 9.42
CA SER A 158 -7.38 -6.89 7.99
C SER A 158 -7.08 -8.27 7.37
N THR A 159 -6.78 -9.26 8.22
CA THR A 159 -6.34 -10.61 7.79
C THR A 159 -7.33 -11.73 8.08
N ALA A 160 -8.40 -11.44 8.84
CA ALA A 160 -9.46 -12.40 9.19
C ALA A 160 -10.78 -11.67 9.42
N ASP A 161 -11.92 -12.39 9.39
CA ASP A 161 -13.23 -11.79 9.66
C ASP A 161 -13.44 -11.45 11.15
N SER A 162 -12.70 -12.10 12.03
CA SER A 162 -12.72 -11.80 13.47
C SER A 162 -11.38 -12.12 14.11
N LEU A 163 -11.04 -11.36 15.14
CA LEU A 163 -9.91 -11.65 16.03
C LEU A 163 -10.41 -11.69 17.46
N THR A 164 -9.98 -12.71 18.20
CA THR A 164 -10.29 -12.83 19.62
C THR A 164 -9.32 -11.96 20.40
N LEU A 165 -9.73 -10.73 20.70
CA LEU A 165 -9.01 -9.79 21.57
C LEU A 165 -9.80 -9.55 22.83
N THR A 166 -9.12 -9.44 23.97
CA THR A 166 -9.72 -8.86 25.17
C THR A 166 -10.04 -7.38 24.94
N ILE A 167 -10.95 -6.83 25.74
CA ILE A 167 -11.30 -5.41 25.68
C ILE A 167 -10.04 -4.54 25.81
N ALA A 168 -9.20 -4.83 26.80
CA ALA A 168 -7.96 -4.09 27.03
C ALA A 168 -6.97 -4.15 25.84
N GLN A 169 -6.85 -5.30 25.19
CA GLN A 169 -6.03 -5.43 23.98
C GLN A 169 -6.60 -4.62 22.82
N LYS A 170 -7.92 -4.68 22.61
CA LYS A 170 -8.59 -3.90 21.56
C LYS A 170 -8.41 -2.40 21.78
N ASP A 171 -8.58 -1.92 23.01
CA ASP A 171 -8.41 -0.51 23.36
C ASP A 171 -6.95 -0.07 23.19
N SER A 172 -5.99 -0.91 23.52
CA SER A 172 -4.56 -0.64 23.34
C SER A 172 -4.21 -0.50 21.85
N VAL A 173 -4.64 -1.45 21.01
CA VAL A 173 -4.42 -1.40 19.55
C VAL A 173 -5.09 -0.18 18.95
N LYS A 174 -6.35 0.07 19.30
CA LYS A 174 -7.11 1.22 18.80
C LYS A 174 -6.42 2.54 19.14
N ARG A 175 -5.99 2.71 20.39
CA ARG A 175 -5.27 3.92 20.83
C ARG A 175 -3.98 4.11 20.03
N HIS A 176 -3.16 3.05 19.94
CA HIS A 176 -1.89 3.10 19.20
C HIS A 176 -2.10 3.52 17.72
N LEU A 177 -3.02 2.87 17.02
CA LEU A 177 -3.28 3.18 15.60
C LEU A 177 -3.93 4.56 15.42
N SER A 178 -4.74 5.01 16.37
CA SER A 178 -5.29 6.37 16.41
C SER A 178 -4.20 7.44 16.55
N GLU A 179 -3.27 7.22 17.46
CA GLU A 179 -2.12 8.12 17.67
C GLU A 179 -1.23 8.14 16.41
N LEU A 180 -0.90 6.98 15.85
CA LEU A 180 -0.10 6.87 14.62
C LEU A 180 -0.77 7.55 13.43
N SER A 181 -2.07 7.30 13.22
CA SER A 181 -2.86 7.94 12.16
C SER A 181 -2.85 9.46 12.28
N THR A 182 -3.02 9.96 13.50
CA THR A 182 -3.02 11.40 13.77
C THR A 182 -1.63 12.00 13.53
N ALA A 183 -0.59 11.35 14.03
CA ALA A 183 0.80 11.80 13.86
C ALA A 183 1.19 11.90 12.38
N ILE A 184 0.86 10.90 11.57
CA ILE A 184 1.13 10.91 10.13
C ILE A 184 0.36 12.03 9.45
N TYR A 185 -0.94 12.15 9.74
CA TYR A 185 -1.81 13.17 9.13
C TYR A 185 -1.31 14.60 9.45
N GLU A 186 -1.05 14.90 10.71
CA GLU A 186 -0.60 16.22 11.11
C GLU A 186 0.82 16.52 10.61
N THR A 187 1.71 15.53 10.59
CA THR A 187 3.05 15.70 10.03
C THR A 187 2.98 15.97 8.53
N ALA A 188 2.17 15.21 7.79
CA ALA A 188 1.99 15.42 6.34
C ALA A 188 1.41 16.81 6.05
N ARG A 189 0.43 17.27 6.83
CA ARG A 189 -0.11 18.63 6.75
C ARG A 189 0.96 19.68 6.99
N TRP A 190 1.73 19.52 8.07
CA TRP A 190 2.82 20.44 8.39
C TRP A 190 3.84 20.50 7.24
N MET A 191 4.26 19.36 6.71
CA MET A 191 5.19 19.27 5.58
C MET A 191 4.64 19.99 4.35
N LEU A 192 3.37 19.82 4.03
CA LEU A 192 2.73 20.46 2.89
C LEU A 192 2.83 22.00 2.95
N PHE A 193 2.69 22.58 4.14
CA PHE A 193 2.75 24.03 4.32
C PHE A 193 4.17 24.58 4.50
N HIS A 194 5.12 23.77 4.94
CA HIS A 194 6.48 24.19 5.28
C HIS A 194 7.57 23.68 4.33
N ASN A 195 7.26 22.69 3.50
CA ASN A 195 8.19 22.15 2.50
C ASN A 195 8.26 23.08 1.26
N LYS A 196 8.55 24.35 1.51
CA LYS A 196 8.80 25.29 0.42
C LYS A 196 10.22 25.04 -0.08
N SER A 197 10.35 24.67 -1.35
CA SER A 197 11.64 24.73 -2.04
C SER A 197 12.28 26.09 -1.82
N LYS A 198 13.49 26.10 -1.23
CA LYS A 198 14.34 27.29 -1.23
C LYS A 198 14.89 27.48 -2.63
#